data_fcea8cf502b6fe47a6f24d63a526f51d
#
_entry.id   fcea8cf502b6fe47a6f24d63a526f51d
#
_cell.length_a   1.000
_cell.length_b   1.000
_cell.length_c   1.000
_cell.angle_alpha   90.00
_cell.angle_beta   90.00
_cell.angle_gamma   90.00
#
_symmetry.space_group_name_H-M   'P 1'
#
loop_
_entity.id
_entity.type
_entity.pdbx_description
1 polymer ?
#
loop_
_entity_poly.entity_id
_entity_poly.type
_entity_poly.pdbx_seq_one_letter_code
_entity_poly.pdbx_strand_id
1 'polypeptide(L)'
;MKKILYKSFLLSLIAFLNIYAKADIIVSQDGNGNFSTIQDALNSVSVENEEYKIIFIKNGLYKEKLFIEKSNIVLVGENKDSTIIVYAELRKKWREKNPDDYGAGVVNIKNNITDISFISLTIRNNYGSLFGDNDHQFAIRAGEGVTRIIIDDCYIIADGGDTVSLWNTDDGMYYHNNCFFEGYVDYVCPRGYCFIENSRFYGHNLTASIWHDGSLNKNHKFVLSNCYFDGVNGFPLGRFHRDAQFFLINCTFSENMADKRIFFAPSNPPRILQWGEERVYFYNCHREGGDFIWHQNNLELAEGKPNPEQINANWIFNNKWNPTVVLNLIKKEFTKNE
;
A
#
# COMPACT_ATOMS: atom_id res chain seq x y z
N MET A 1 -37.28 -27.96 7.90
CA MET A 1 -36.65 -26.86 7.13
C MET A 1 -36.60 -25.52 7.86
N LYS A 2 -37.64 -25.07 8.60
CA LYS A 2 -37.59 -23.77 9.31
C LYS A 2 -36.59 -23.68 10.47
N LYS A 3 -36.23 -24.77 11.15
CA LYS A 3 -35.27 -24.77 12.26
C LYS A 3 -33.80 -24.64 11.83
N ILE A 4 -33.44 -25.02 10.61
CA ILE A 4 -32.06 -24.93 10.09
C ILE A 4 -31.75 -23.49 9.61
N LEU A 5 -32.73 -22.79 9.05
CA LEU A 5 -32.55 -21.38 8.67
C LEU A 5 -32.33 -20.46 9.88
N TYR A 6 -33.07 -20.74 10.99
CA TYR A 6 -32.86 -19.94 12.22
C TYR A 6 -31.50 -20.14 12.87
N LYS A 7 -30.94 -21.36 12.81
CA LYS A 7 -29.59 -21.61 13.35
C LYS A 7 -28.48 -20.93 12.51
N SER A 8 -28.59 -20.97 11.16
CA SER A 8 -27.59 -20.33 10.33
C SER A 8 -27.66 -18.79 10.39
N PHE A 9 -28.86 -18.22 10.54
CA PHE A 9 -29.03 -16.77 10.74
C PHE A 9 -28.52 -16.31 12.12
N LEU A 10 -28.74 -17.11 13.15
CA LEU A 10 -28.22 -16.82 14.50
C LEU A 10 -26.67 -16.95 14.57
N LEU A 11 -26.08 -17.95 13.86
CA LEU A 11 -24.64 -18.11 13.79
C LEU A 11 -23.98 -16.95 13.02
N SER A 12 -24.56 -16.47 11.92
CA SER A 12 -24.02 -15.32 11.19
C SER A 12 -24.13 -14.02 12.01
N LEU A 13 -25.20 -13.84 12.78
CA LEU A 13 -25.37 -12.69 13.67
C LEU A 13 -24.41 -12.72 14.86
N ILE A 14 -24.11 -13.92 15.38
CA ILE A 14 -23.14 -14.09 16.49
C ILE A 14 -21.71 -13.85 16.00
N ALA A 15 -21.35 -14.29 14.76
CA ALA A 15 -20.03 -14.01 14.19
C ALA A 15 -19.81 -12.50 13.99
N PHE A 16 -20.82 -11.76 13.52
CA PHE A 16 -20.75 -10.30 13.42
C PHE A 16 -20.63 -9.60 14.80
N LEU A 17 -21.38 -10.06 15.81
CA LEU A 17 -21.31 -9.52 17.16
C LEU A 17 -19.93 -9.74 17.81
N ASN A 18 -19.23 -10.83 17.48
CA ASN A 18 -17.92 -11.13 18.05
C ASN A 18 -16.79 -10.27 17.43
N ILE A 19 -16.92 -9.85 16.17
CA ILE A 19 -15.98 -8.88 15.54
C ILE A 19 -16.07 -7.53 16.28
N TYR A 20 -17.29 -7.07 16.59
CA TYR A 20 -17.50 -5.81 17.31
C TYR A 20 -17.00 -5.84 18.78
N ALA A 21 -16.93 -7.00 19.40
CA ALA A 21 -16.58 -7.12 20.82
C ALA A 21 -15.09 -6.84 21.14
N LYS A 22 -14.24 -6.66 20.12
CA LYS A 22 -12.79 -6.48 20.30
C LYS A 22 -12.19 -5.25 19.66
N ALA A 23 -12.94 -4.51 18.86
CA ALA A 23 -12.48 -3.21 18.42
C ALA A 23 -12.46 -2.25 19.62
N ASP A 24 -11.39 -1.49 19.77
CA ASP A 24 -11.31 -0.43 20.78
C ASP A 24 -12.31 0.67 20.47
N ILE A 25 -12.52 0.96 19.20
CA ILE A 25 -13.39 2.03 18.69
C ILE A 25 -14.16 1.51 17.48
N ILE A 26 -15.45 1.80 17.43
CA ILE A 26 -16.33 1.50 16.30
C ILE A 26 -16.76 2.80 15.63
N VAL A 27 -16.53 2.88 14.31
CA VAL A 27 -17.03 3.98 13.47
C VAL A 27 -18.22 3.48 12.67
N SER A 28 -19.35 4.20 12.74
CA SER A 28 -20.56 3.89 11.97
C SER A 28 -21.36 5.14 11.65
N GLN A 29 -21.69 5.34 10.38
CA GLN A 29 -22.48 6.47 9.91
C GLN A 29 -23.96 6.41 10.33
N ASP A 30 -24.45 5.23 10.73
CA ASP A 30 -25.82 5.00 11.20
C ASP A 30 -26.04 5.35 12.69
N GLY A 31 -25.00 5.83 13.37
CA GLY A 31 -25.05 6.20 14.80
C GLY A 31 -24.89 5.04 15.77
N ASN A 32 -24.68 3.80 15.30
CA ASN A 32 -24.49 2.62 16.15
C ASN A 32 -23.01 2.35 16.48
N GLY A 33 -22.13 3.34 16.32
CA GLY A 33 -20.71 3.30 16.67
C GLY A 33 -20.38 4.28 17.79
N ASN A 34 -19.11 4.30 18.20
CA ASN A 34 -18.57 5.30 19.10
C ASN A 34 -18.48 6.69 18.42
N PHE A 35 -18.20 6.66 17.11
CA PHE A 35 -18.08 7.85 16.25
C PHE A 35 -18.79 7.64 14.93
N SER A 36 -19.22 8.72 14.29
CA SER A 36 -19.80 8.72 12.94
C SER A 36 -18.77 9.02 11.85
N THR A 37 -17.60 9.56 12.21
CA THR A 37 -16.48 9.87 11.31
C THR A 37 -15.22 9.15 11.75
N ILE A 38 -14.38 8.79 10.77
CA ILE A 38 -13.08 8.13 11.03
C ILE A 38 -12.11 9.12 11.68
N GLN A 39 -12.14 10.39 11.24
CA GLN A 39 -11.24 11.40 11.79
C GLN A 39 -11.51 11.67 13.27
N ASP A 40 -12.76 11.69 13.72
CA ASP A 40 -13.07 11.86 15.14
C ASP A 40 -12.59 10.66 15.97
N ALA A 41 -12.71 9.44 15.43
CA ALA A 41 -12.16 8.25 16.06
C ALA A 41 -10.62 8.34 16.18
N LEU A 42 -9.90 8.76 15.13
CA LEU A 42 -8.46 9.00 15.18
C LEU A 42 -8.08 10.07 16.21
N ASN A 43 -8.86 11.14 16.30
CA ASN A 43 -8.62 12.23 17.25
C ASN A 43 -8.78 11.78 18.71
N SER A 44 -9.67 10.82 18.97
CA SER A 44 -9.95 10.31 20.32
C SER A 44 -8.85 9.44 20.91
N VAL A 45 -7.95 8.87 20.07
CA VAL A 45 -6.83 8.06 20.55
C VAL A 45 -5.82 8.94 21.30
N SER A 46 -5.28 8.45 22.43
CA SER A 46 -4.26 9.19 23.19
C SER A 46 -2.95 9.35 22.41
N VAL A 47 -2.24 10.45 22.64
CA VAL A 47 -0.90 10.68 22.08
C VAL A 47 0.13 9.70 22.66
N GLU A 48 -0.06 9.25 23.91
CA GLU A 48 0.81 8.30 24.62
C GLU A 48 0.40 6.83 24.37
N ASN A 49 -0.20 6.56 23.20
CA ASN A 49 -0.66 5.23 22.86
C ASN A 49 0.52 4.28 22.59
N GLU A 50 0.82 3.36 23.50
CA GLU A 50 1.89 2.37 23.37
C GLU A 50 1.41 1.05 22.74
N GLU A 51 0.09 0.76 22.75
CA GLU A 51 -0.52 -0.43 22.21
C GLU A 51 -1.28 -0.13 20.92
N TYR A 52 -1.45 -1.14 20.06
CA TYR A 52 -2.29 -1.02 18.88
C TYR A 52 -3.73 -0.63 19.26
N LYS A 53 -4.23 0.45 18.68
CA LYS A 53 -5.63 0.86 18.76
C LYS A 53 -6.38 0.45 17.50
N ILE A 54 -7.33 -0.44 17.67
CA ILE A 54 -8.12 -1.00 16.60
C ILE A 54 -9.38 -0.18 16.43
N ILE A 55 -9.47 0.52 15.30
CA ILE A 55 -10.65 1.29 14.88
C ILE A 55 -11.36 0.46 13.81
N PHE A 56 -12.50 -0.12 14.17
CA PHE A 56 -13.34 -0.87 13.26
C PHE A 56 -14.33 0.07 12.56
N ILE A 57 -14.34 0.03 11.23
CA ILE A 57 -15.12 0.92 10.38
C ILE A 57 -16.19 0.11 9.68
N LYS A 58 -17.46 0.38 10.01
CA LYS A 58 -18.59 -0.27 9.36
C LYS A 58 -18.71 0.14 7.89
N ASN A 59 -19.41 -0.71 7.12
CA ASN A 59 -19.71 -0.41 5.74
C ASN A 59 -20.32 0.98 5.58
N GLY A 60 -19.80 1.75 4.62
CA GLY A 60 -20.23 3.12 4.37
C GLY A 60 -19.29 3.84 3.40
N LEU A 61 -19.78 4.96 2.87
CA LEU A 61 -18.99 5.87 2.04
C LEU A 61 -18.54 7.06 2.88
N TYR A 62 -17.30 7.00 3.35
CA TYR A 62 -16.68 8.02 4.21
C TYR A 62 -15.99 9.06 3.34
N LYS A 63 -16.65 10.20 3.13
CA LYS A 63 -16.13 11.34 2.36
C LYS A 63 -15.23 12.20 3.25
N GLU A 64 -14.09 11.62 3.63
CA GLU A 64 -13.18 12.21 4.61
C GLU A 64 -11.75 12.29 4.08
N LYS A 65 -11.03 13.32 4.48
CA LYS A 65 -9.58 13.39 4.40
C LYS A 65 -9.02 13.10 5.79
N LEU A 66 -8.19 12.06 5.90
CA LEU A 66 -7.70 11.59 7.18
C LEU A 66 -6.27 12.10 7.47
N PHE A 67 -6.06 12.47 8.73
CA PHE A 67 -4.78 12.86 9.30
C PHE A 67 -4.42 11.91 10.45
N ILE A 68 -3.41 11.07 10.23
CA ILE A 68 -2.90 10.14 11.24
C ILE A 68 -1.68 10.77 11.89
N GLU A 69 -1.84 11.21 13.13
CA GLU A 69 -0.83 11.92 13.90
C GLU A 69 -0.34 11.12 15.13
N LYS A 70 -0.75 9.86 15.23
CA LYS A 70 -0.41 8.97 16.35
C LYS A 70 0.00 7.61 15.81
N SER A 71 0.98 7.00 16.46
CA SER A 71 1.45 5.63 16.16
C SER A 71 0.49 4.56 16.68
N ASN A 72 0.76 3.31 16.28
CA ASN A 72 0.01 2.14 16.73
C ASN A 72 -1.50 2.19 16.41
N ILE A 73 -1.84 2.62 15.19
CA ILE A 73 -3.23 2.69 14.70
C ILE A 73 -3.51 1.57 13.71
N VAL A 74 -4.61 0.87 13.92
CA VAL A 74 -5.15 -0.13 13.00
C VAL A 74 -6.54 0.28 12.55
N LEU A 75 -6.70 0.60 11.28
CA LEU A 75 -7.99 0.84 10.64
C LEU A 75 -8.46 -0.45 9.96
N VAL A 76 -9.60 -0.99 10.40
CA VAL A 76 -10.17 -2.22 9.85
C VAL A 76 -11.55 -1.92 9.30
N GLY A 77 -11.72 -2.10 8.00
CA GLY A 77 -13.03 -2.06 7.36
C GLY A 77 -13.81 -3.35 7.59
N GLU A 78 -15.12 -3.24 7.66
CA GLU A 78 -16.01 -4.40 7.72
C GLU A 78 -15.92 -5.24 6.44
N ASN A 79 -15.77 -4.58 5.28
CA ASN A 79 -15.59 -5.20 3.98
C ASN A 79 -14.99 -4.19 3.00
N LYS A 80 -13.91 -4.55 2.29
CA LYS A 80 -13.22 -3.65 1.36
C LYS A 80 -14.10 -3.11 0.22
N ASP A 81 -15.09 -3.89 -0.23
CA ASP A 81 -15.98 -3.48 -1.33
C ASP A 81 -17.01 -2.44 -0.87
N SER A 82 -17.23 -2.30 0.43
CA SER A 82 -18.31 -1.49 1.01
C SER A 82 -17.84 -0.50 2.09
N THR A 83 -16.62 -0.63 2.62
CA THR A 83 -16.00 0.35 3.52
C THR A 83 -15.06 1.23 2.70
N ILE A 84 -15.55 2.38 2.26
CA ILE A 84 -14.86 3.23 1.28
C ILE A 84 -14.52 4.58 1.90
N ILE A 85 -13.25 4.91 1.99
CA ILE A 85 -12.73 6.22 2.35
C ILE A 85 -12.40 6.95 1.05
N VAL A 86 -13.08 8.05 0.76
CA VAL A 86 -12.92 8.78 -0.49
C VAL A 86 -12.79 10.28 -0.26
N TYR A 87 -11.86 10.89 -0.96
CA TYR A 87 -11.74 12.33 -1.03
C TYR A 87 -11.12 12.74 -2.37
N ALA A 88 -11.49 13.93 -2.86
CA ALA A 88 -10.93 14.48 -4.10
C ALA A 88 -9.89 15.54 -3.76
N GLU A 89 -8.61 15.22 -3.90
CA GLU A 89 -7.53 16.19 -3.69
C GLU A 89 -6.49 16.09 -4.81
N LEU A 90 -6.12 17.24 -5.38
CA LEU A 90 -5.04 17.35 -6.34
C LEU A 90 -3.82 17.99 -5.66
N ARG A 91 -2.67 17.28 -5.65
CA ARG A 91 -1.43 17.77 -5.04
C ARG A 91 -1.08 19.20 -5.46
N LYS A 92 -1.17 19.51 -6.76
CA LYS A 92 -0.87 20.83 -7.32
C LYS A 92 -1.71 21.93 -6.64
N LYS A 93 -3.02 21.71 -6.51
CA LYS A 93 -3.93 22.68 -5.85
C LYS A 93 -3.69 22.77 -4.36
N TRP A 94 -3.38 21.64 -3.71
CA TRP A 94 -2.99 21.67 -2.30
C TRP A 94 -1.77 22.55 -2.08
N ARG A 95 -0.74 22.39 -2.92
CA ARG A 95 0.54 23.12 -2.83
C ARG A 95 0.44 24.62 -3.12
N GLU A 96 -0.64 25.10 -3.75
CA GLU A 96 -0.88 26.54 -3.91
C GLU A 96 -1.08 27.27 -2.58
N LYS A 97 -1.55 26.56 -1.54
CA LYS A 97 -1.91 27.13 -0.24
C LYS A 97 -1.14 26.52 0.93
N ASN A 98 -0.34 25.48 0.69
CA ASN A 98 0.35 24.74 1.73
C ASN A 98 1.84 24.57 1.38
N PRO A 99 2.76 24.63 2.38
CA PRO A 99 4.20 24.59 2.13
C PRO A 99 4.72 23.22 1.73
N ASP A 100 3.99 22.15 2.05
CA ASP A 100 4.39 20.76 1.83
C ASP A 100 3.21 19.87 1.38
N ASP A 101 3.44 18.58 1.26
CA ASP A 101 2.44 17.60 0.82
C ASP A 101 1.62 16.99 1.98
N TYR A 102 1.81 17.41 3.23
CA TYR A 102 1.01 16.92 4.35
C TYR A 102 -0.41 17.47 4.28
N GLY A 103 -1.36 16.62 3.94
CA GLY A 103 -2.74 16.96 3.62
C GLY A 103 -3.08 16.88 2.12
N ALA A 104 -2.11 16.58 1.25
CA ALA A 104 -2.37 16.41 -0.19
C ALA A 104 -2.96 15.04 -0.56
N GLY A 105 -3.09 14.11 0.39
CA GLY A 105 -3.66 12.78 0.18
C GLY A 105 -5.05 12.61 0.81
N VAL A 106 -5.70 11.50 0.51
CA VAL A 106 -6.90 11.07 1.22
C VAL A 106 -6.52 10.67 2.64
N VAL A 107 -5.48 9.86 2.79
CA VAL A 107 -4.87 9.52 4.08
C VAL A 107 -3.49 10.15 4.16
N ASN A 108 -3.25 10.95 5.17
CA ASN A 108 -2.01 11.67 5.41
C ASN A 108 -1.41 11.21 6.74
N ILE A 109 -0.21 10.60 6.68
CA ILE A 109 0.51 10.12 7.85
C ILE A 109 1.60 11.13 8.16
N LYS A 110 1.56 11.71 9.36
CA LYS A 110 2.50 12.72 9.83
C LYS A 110 3.91 12.16 9.97
N ASN A 111 4.92 13.00 9.84
CA ASN A 111 6.32 12.64 10.03
C ASN A 111 6.55 11.89 11.36
N ASN A 112 7.44 10.91 11.34
CA ASN A 112 7.86 10.11 12.50
C ASN A 112 6.76 9.24 13.14
N ILE A 113 5.62 9.04 12.46
CA ILE A 113 4.58 8.12 12.89
C ILE A 113 4.93 6.71 12.41
N THR A 114 4.65 5.72 13.25
CA THR A 114 4.99 4.31 13.01
C THR A 114 3.87 3.37 13.41
N ASP A 115 3.92 2.12 12.89
CA ASP A 115 2.97 1.05 13.24
C ASP A 115 1.53 1.39 12.86
N ILE A 116 1.32 1.67 11.57
CA ILE A 116 0.00 1.93 10.99
C ILE A 116 -0.42 0.75 10.13
N SER A 117 -1.66 0.28 10.33
CA SER A 117 -2.23 -0.79 9.51
C SER A 117 -3.58 -0.39 8.92
N PHE A 118 -3.78 -0.74 7.65
CA PHE A 118 -5.04 -0.62 6.90
C PHE A 118 -5.46 -2.04 6.49
N ILE A 119 -6.66 -2.46 6.88
CA ILE A 119 -7.12 -3.83 6.66
C ILE A 119 -8.55 -3.82 6.11
N SER A 120 -8.82 -4.57 5.03
CA SER A 120 -10.14 -4.83 4.46
C SER A 120 -10.96 -3.57 4.16
N LEU A 121 -10.35 -2.55 3.54
CA LEU A 121 -11.02 -1.30 3.17
C LEU A 121 -10.53 -0.74 1.83
N THR A 122 -11.29 0.20 1.28
CA THR A 122 -10.94 0.96 0.08
C THR A 122 -10.54 2.38 0.46
N ILE A 123 -9.38 2.84 -0.07
CA ILE A 123 -8.96 4.24 -0.01
C ILE A 123 -8.88 4.77 -1.44
N ARG A 124 -9.66 5.81 -1.75
CA ARG A 124 -9.75 6.34 -3.10
C ARG A 124 -9.60 7.85 -3.18
N ASN A 125 -8.68 8.33 -4.02
CA ASN A 125 -8.66 9.71 -4.48
C ASN A 125 -9.34 9.79 -5.86
N ASN A 126 -10.50 10.41 -5.94
CA ASN A 126 -11.32 10.47 -7.15
C ASN A 126 -11.31 11.84 -7.84
N TYR A 127 -10.24 12.62 -7.65
CA TYR A 127 -10.16 13.96 -8.22
C TYR A 127 -10.22 13.95 -9.76
N GLY A 128 -9.51 13.03 -10.40
CA GLY A 128 -9.47 12.93 -11.86
C GLY A 128 -10.85 12.64 -12.47
N SER A 129 -11.61 11.72 -11.89
CA SER A 129 -12.97 11.40 -12.32
C SER A 129 -13.94 12.58 -12.18
N LEU A 130 -13.74 13.43 -11.17
CA LEU A 130 -14.63 14.57 -10.92
C LEU A 130 -14.24 15.82 -11.73
N PHE A 131 -12.94 16.04 -11.98
CA PHE A 131 -12.44 17.30 -12.52
C PHE A 131 -11.61 17.17 -13.81
N GLY A 132 -11.35 15.93 -14.27
CA GLY A 132 -10.64 15.69 -15.54
C GLY A 132 -9.13 15.95 -15.51
N ASP A 133 -8.50 16.02 -14.32
CA ASP A 133 -7.06 16.23 -14.16
C ASP A 133 -6.45 15.01 -13.47
N ASN A 134 -5.51 14.32 -14.13
CA ASN A 134 -4.86 13.10 -13.68
C ASN A 134 -3.40 13.34 -13.20
N ASP A 135 -3.04 14.55 -12.83
CA ASP A 135 -1.75 14.85 -12.18
C ASP A 135 -1.69 14.17 -10.79
N HIS A 136 -0.67 14.40 -10.01
CA HIS A 136 -0.41 13.68 -8.75
C HIS A 136 -1.58 13.77 -7.75
N GLN A 137 -2.09 12.60 -7.34
CA GLN A 137 -3.25 12.41 -6.48
C GLN A 137 -2.98 11.26 -5.51
N PHE A 138 -2.61 11.56 -4.29
CA PHE A 138 -2.31 10.52 -3.30
C PHE A 138 -3.60 9.91 -2.73
N ALA A 139 -3.73 8.60 -2.73
CA ALA A 139 -4.63 7.90 -1.82
C ALA A 139 -4.00 7.84 -0.43
N ILE A 140 -2.70 7.46 -0.34
CA ILE A 140 -1.93 7.44 0.91
C ILE A 140 -0.65 8.25 0.71
N ARG A 141 -0.44 9.23 1.58
CA ARG A 141 0.78 10.03 1.66
C ARG A 141 1.40 9.90 3.05
N ALA A 142 2.63 9.38 3.10
CA ALA A 142 3.40 9.31 4.33
C ALA A 142 4.64 10.22 4.25
N GLY A 143 4.95 10.89 5.35
CA GLY A 143 6.06 11.81 5.46
C GLY A 143 7.39 11.14 5.82
N GLU A 144 8.39 11.95 6.14
CA GLU A 144 9.71 11.51 6.59
C GLU A 144 9.62 10.77 7.94
N GLY A 145 10.48 9.79 8.17
CA GLY A 145 10.54 9.02 9.41
C GLY A 145 9.35 8.05 9.62
N VAL A 146 8.37 8.01 8.70
CA VAL A 146 7.24 7.06 8.79
C VAL A 146 7.72 5.66 8.44
N THR A 147 7.44 4.68 9.30
CA THR A 147 7.90 3.30 9.12
C THR A 147 6.89 2.29 9.68
N ARG A 148 7.03 1.02 9.33
CA ARG A 148 6.17 -0.10 9.71
C ARG A 148 4.69 0.12 9.35
N ILE A 149 4.44 0.33 8.03
CA ILE A 149 3.08 0.41 7.48
C ILE A 149 2.68 -0.95 6.90
N ILE A 150 1.50 -1.43 7.30
CA ILE A 150 0.83 -2.61 6.74
C ILE A 150 -0.40 -2.17 5.95
N ILE A 151 -0.56 -2.68 4.72
CA ILE A 151 -1.81 -2.60 3.95
C ILE A 151 -2.17 -4.05 3.58
N ASP A 152 -3.31 -4.54 4.08
CA ASP A 152 -3.72 -5.92 3.87
C ASP A 152 -5.19 -5.99 3.42
N ASP A 153 -5.43 -6.75 2.36
CA ASP A 153 -6.78 -6.95 1.80
C ASP A 153 -7.50 -5.63 1.44
N CYS A 154 -6.80 -4.70 0.79
CA CYS A 154 -7.31 -3.36 0.48
C CYS A 154 -7.36 -3.06 -1.01
N TYR A 155 -8.27 -2.13 -1.39
CA TYR A 155 -8.21 -1.44 -2.68
C TYR A 155 -7.67 -0.02 -2.47
N ILE A 156 -6.55 0.30 -3.12
CA ILE A 156 -5.89 1.60 -3.03
C ILE A 156 -5.85 2.22 -4.42
N ILE A 157 -6.67 3.24 -4.63
CA ILE A 157 -7.01 3.76 -5.95
C ILE A 157 -6.81 5.27 -6.00
N ALA A 158 -6.19 5.76 -7.07
CA ALA A 158 -6.22 7.18 -7.40
C ALA A 158 -6.40 7.40 -8.90
N ASP A 159 -7.12 8.44 -9.23
CA ASP A 159 -7.33 8.85 -10.63
C ASP A 159 -6.14 9.69 -11.16
N GLY A 160 -4.96 9.57 -10.56
CA GLY A 160 -3.73 10.26 -10.93
C GLY A 160 -2.46 9.54 -10.48
N GLY A 161 -1.33 10.22 -10.52
CA GLY A 161 -0.04 9.67 -10.15
C GLY A 161 0.20 9.56 -8.65
N ASP A 162 1.22 8.78 -8.25
CA ASP A 162 1.72 8.62 -6.88
C ASP A 162 0.66 8.12 -5.88
N THR A 163 -0.23 7.21 -6.26
CA THR A 163 -1.35 6.71 -5.44
C THR A 163 -0.92 6.32 -4.02
N VAL A 164 0.18 5.54 -3.87
CA VAL A 164 0.81 5.21 -2.58
C VAL A 164 2.20 5.81 -2.55
N SER A 165 2.37 6.90 -1.81
CA SER A 165 3.60 7.68 -1.77
C SER A 165 4.19 7.71 -0.36
N LEU A 166 5.28 6.92 -0.14
CA LEU A 166 5.90 6.67 1.16
C LEU A 166 7.33 7.19 1.17
N TRP A 167 7.61 8.23 1.98
CA TRP A 167 8.80 9.09 1.83
C TRP A 167 9.90 8.93 2.89
N ASN A 168 9.97 7.80 3.57
CA ASN A 168 11.10 7.54 4.47
C ASN A 168 12.25 6.85 3.72
N THR A 169 13.29 7.61 3.38
CA THR A 169 14.49 7.13 2.66
C THR A 169 15.50 6.45 3.57
N ASP A 170 15.35 6.55 4.88
CA ASP A 170 16.35 6.18 5.88
C ASP A 170 16.12 4.76 6.42
N ASP A 171 14.93 4.50 6.97
CA ASP A 171 14.56 3.22 7.57
C ASP A 171 13.09 2.85 7.34
N GLY A 172 12.48 3.38 6.28
CA GLY A 172 11.11 3.02 5.89
C GLY A 172 10.95 1.52 5.69
N MET A 173 9.95 0.93 6.32
CA MET A 173 9.58 -0.48 6.19
C MET A 173 8.09 -0.58 5.89
N TYR A 174 7.74 -1.17 4.75
CA TYR A 174 6.36 -1.21 4.26
C TYR A 174 6.01 -2.62 3.79
N TYR A 175 4.85 -3.10 4.18
CA TYR A 175 4.34 -4.41 3.79
C TYR A 175 2.92 -4.31 3.28
N HIS A 176 2.68 -4.85 2.08
CA HIS A 176 1.35 -4.87 1.47
C HIS A 176 1.03 -6.29 1.00
N ASN A 177 -0.16 -6.78 1.31
CA ASN A 177 -0.56 -8.13 0.96
C ASN A 177 -2.03 -8.18 0.50
N ASN A 178 -2.31 -9.00 -0.52
CA ASN A 178 -3.65 -9.20 -1.06
C ASN A 178 -4.37 -7.89 -1.44
N CYS A 179 -3.62 -6.94 -2.02
CA CYS A 179 -4.12 -5.61 -2.37
C CYS A 179 -4.38 -5.48 -3.87
N PHE A 180 -5.22 -4.52 -4.21
CA PHE A 180 -5.35 -4.00 -5.55
C PHE A 180 -4.89 -2.53 -5.57
N PHE A 181 -3.91 -2.24 -6.40
CA PHE A 181 -3.38 -0.89 -6.61
C PHE A 181 -3.74 -0.39 -8.00
N GLU A 182 -4.33 0.79 -8.08
CA GLU A 182 -4.72 1.40 -9.34
C GLU A 182 -4.31 2.87 -9.37
N GLY A 183 -3.75 3.31 -10.51
CA GLY A 183 -3.34 4.69 -10.66
C GLY A 183 -2.65 4.99 -11.99
N TYR A 184 -1.98 6.13 -12.02
CA TYR A 184 -1.26 6.62 -13.19
C TYR A 184 0.26 6.48 -12.97
N VAL A 185 1.05 7.52 -13.26
CA VAL A 185 2.50 7.44 -13.14
C VAL A 185 2.95 7.15 -11.70
N ASP A 186 3.89 6.21 -11.53
CA ASP A 186 4.53 5.90 -10.26
C ASP A 186 3.53 5.62 -9.12
N TYR A 187 2.39 4.96 -9.43
CA TYR A 187 1.28 4.85 -8.50
C TYR A 187 1.57 4.00 -7.26
N VAL A 188 2.65 3.22 -7.23
CA VAL A 188 3.22 2.67 -6.01
C VAL A 188 4.68 3.07 -5.91
N CYS A 189 4.97 4.02 -5.02
CA CYS A 189 6.28 4.65 -4.90
C CYS A 189 6.81 4.70 -3.45
N PRO A 190 7.26 3.57 -2.92
CA PRO A 190 7.94 3.51 -1.62
C PRO A 190 9.39 3.97 -1.71
N ARG A 191 9.97 4.27 -0.54
CA ARG A 191 11.42 4.36 -0.31
C ARG A 191 11.78 3.47 0.87
N GLY A 192 13.06 3.14 1.04
CA GLY A 192 13.47 2.20 2.07
C GLY A 192 13.19 0.75 1.70
N TYR A 193 12.69 -0.05 2.63
CA TYR A 193 12.30 -1.43 2.40
C TYR A 193 10.81 -1.52 2.10
N CYS A 194 10.45 -2.20 1.03
CA CYS A 194 9.05 -2.48 0.73
C CYS A 194 8.88 -3.93 0.28
N PHE A 195 7.90 -4.62 0.85
CA PHE A 195 7.51 -5.96 0.44
C PHE A 195 6.03 -5.96 0.07
N ILE A 196 5.74 -6.30 -1.18
CA ILE A 196 4.36 -6.48 -1.67
C ILE A 196 4.20 -7.91 -2.14
N GLU A 197 3.16 -8.58 -1.65
CA GLU A 197 2.87 -9.93 -2.11
C GLU A 197 1.39 -10.14 -2.41
N ASN A 198 1.10 -11.16 -3.25
CA ASN A 198 -0.24 -11.61 -3.60
C ASN A 198 -1.17 -10.47 -4.09
N SER A 199 -0.61 -9.47 -4.76
CA SER A 199 -1.30 -8.23 -5.07
C SER A 199 -1.44 -8.01 -6.58
N ARG A 200 -2.42 -7.17 -6.96
CA ARG A 200 -2.71 -6.84 -8.34
C ARG A 200 -2.53 -5.34 -8.57
N PHE A 201 -2.05 -5.02 -9.77
CA PHE A 201 -1.72 -3.65 -10.18
C PHE A 201 -2.44 -3.34 -11.50
N TYR A 202 -3.02 -2.15 -11.61
CA TYR A 202 -3.58 -1.66 -12.86
C TYR A 202 -3.12 -0.23 -13.15
N GLY A 203 -2.40 -0.05 -14.24
CA GLY A 203 -1.81 1.24 -14.64
C GLY A 203 -2.54 1.91 -15.80
N HIS A 204 -2.87 3.20 -15.65
CA HIS A 204 -3.57 3.99 -16.66
C HIS A 204 -2.66 4.84 -17.55
N ASN A 205 -1.34 4.65 -17.53
CA ASN A 205 -0.41 5.52 -18.24
C ASN A 205 0.72 4.75 -18.93
N LEU A 206 1.45 5.45 -19.81
CA LEU A 206 2.57 4.93 -20.59
C LEU A 206 3.95 5.35 -20.06
N THR A 207 4.04 5.75 -18.77
CA THR A 207 5.30 6.21 -18.17
C THR A 207 5.93 5.16 -17.26
N ALA A 208 5.29 4.82 -16.14
CA ALA A 208 5.74 3.80 -15.21
C ALA A 208 4.63 3.45 -14.23
N SER A 209 4.61 2.19 -13.75
CA SER A 209 3.68 1.69 -12.73
C SER A 209 4.30 1.82 -11.34
N ILE A 210 5.44 1.20 -11.12
CA ILE A 210 6.14 1.22 -9.84
C ILE A 210 7.40 2.10 -9.89
N TRP A 211 7.76 2.64 -8.74
CA TRP A 211 8.94 3.47 -8.61
C TRP A 211 9.58 3.29 -7.21
N HIS A 212 10.89 3.14 -7.16
CA HIS A 212 11.64 3.02 -5.92
C HIS A 212 12.97 3.73 -6.04
N ASP A 213 13.18 4.80 -5.29
CA ASP A 213 14.45 5.51 -5.26
C ASP A 213 14.63 6.41 -4.03
N GLY A 214 15.78 7.05 -3.97
CA GLY A 214 16.18 7.94 -2.87
C GLY A 214 16.62 7.20 -1.60
N SER A 215 16.90 5.90 -1.68
CA SER A 215 17.40 5.12 -0.55
C SER A 215 18.79 5.58 -0.11
N LEU A 216 19.01 5.66 1.21
CA LEU A 216 20.30 6.01 1.83
C LEU A 216 21.07 4.77 2.28
N ASN A 217 20.54 3.60 2.09
CA ASN A 217 21.15 2.33 2.46
C ASN A 217 21.13 1.36 1.26
N LYS A 218 22.31 0.84 0.90
CA LYS A 218 22.49 -0.10 -0.21
C LYS A 218 21.60 -1.34 -0.10
N ASN A 219 21.24 -1.73 1.13
CA ASN A 219 20.43 -2.92 1.41
C ASN A 219 18.91 -2.69 1.31
N HIS A 220 18.45 -1.47 1.07
CA HIS A 220 17.03 -1.23 0.83
C HIS A 220 16.55 -2.01 -0.40
N LYS A 221 15.38 -2.62 -0.30
CA LYS A 221 14.81 -3.50 -1.31
C LYS A 221 13.35 -3.17 -1.55
N PHE A 222 12.95 -3.16 -2.80
CA PHE A 222 11.56 -3.22 -3.19
C PHE A 222 11.27 -4.60 -3.78
N VAL A 223 10.59 -5.42 -3.02
CA VAL A 223 10.29 -6.81 -3.37
C VAL A 223 8.82 -6.96 -3.70
N LEU A 224 8.55 -7.56 -4.85
CA LEU A 224 7.19 -7.90 -5.31
C LEU A 224 7.16 -9.41 -5.53
N SER A 225 6.25 -10.12 -4.86
CA SER A 225 6.15 -11.57 -4.91
C SER A 225 4.72 -12.02 -5.22
N ASN A 226 4.54 -12.96 -6.14
CA ASN A 226 3.23 -13.47 -6.54
C ASN A 226 2.25 -12.34 -6.97
N CYS A 227 2.76 -11.33 -7.66
CA CYS A 227 1.97 -10.17 -8.08
C CYS A 227 1.56 -10.27 -9.55
N TYR A 228 0.39 -9.71 -9.88
CA TYR A 228 -0.09 -9.59 -11.25
C TYR A 228 -0.15 -8.11 -11.66
N PHE A 229 0.47 -7.81 -12.80
CA PHE A 229 0.50 -6.45 -13.36
C PHE A 229 -0.29 -6.37 -14.64
N ASP A 230 -1.22 -5.43 -14.71
CA ASP A 230 -2.00 -5.09 -15.89
C ASP A 230 -2.12 -3.57 -16.05
N GLY A 231 -2.70 -3.13 -17.15
CA GLY A 231 -2.91 -1.72 -17.44
C GLY A 231 -3.36 -1.48 -18.87
N VAL A 232 -3.34 -0.22 -19.26
CA VAL A 232 -3.58 0.18 -20.66
C VAL A 232 -2.53 -0.45 -21.55
N ASN A 233 -2.89 -0.72 -22.82
CA ASN A 233 -1.95 -1.32 -23.76
C ASN A 233 -0.66 -0.50 -23.87
N GLY A 234 0.48 -1.15 -23.66
CA GLY A 234 1.80 -0.52 -23.66
C GLY A 234 2.21 0.10 -22.31
N PHE A 235 1.54 -0.25 -21.20
CA PHE A 235 1.98 0.22 -19.88
C PHE A 235 3.40 -0.30 -19.56
N PRO A 236 4.31 0.56 -19.07
CA PRO A 236 5.63 0.10 -18.63
C PRO A 236 5.63 -0.27 -17.15
N LEU A 237 6.48 -1.28 -16.81
CA LEU A 237 6.52 -1.85 -15.47
C LEU A 237 7.01 -0.86 -14.41
N GLY A 238 8.09 -0.11 -14.68
CA GLY A 238 8.60 0.80 -13.65
C GLY A 238 9.78 1.65 -14.09
N ARG A 239 10.18 2.55 -13.20
CA ARG A 239 11.35 3.42 -13.35
C ARG A 239 11.93 3.83 -11.98
N PHE A 240 13.11 4.43 -11.99
CA PHE A 240 13.73 5.07 -10.84
C PHE A 240 14.54 6.29 -11.26
N HIS A 241 14.76 7.23 -10.33
CA HIS A 241 15.53 8.47 -10.58
C HIS A 241 16.82 8.55 -9.75
N ARG A 242 16.96 7.69 -8.74
CA ARG A 242 18.09 7.63 -7.82
C ARG A 242 18.37 6.16 -7.51
N ASP A 243 19.24 5.87 -6.56
CA ASP A 243 19.56 4.50 -6.20
C ASP A 243 18.31 3.69 -5.83
N ALA A 244 18.17 2.52 -6.47
CA ALA A 244 17.05 1.62 -6.29
C ALA A 244 17.51 0.16 -6.32
N GLN A 245 16.72 -0.74 -5.76
CA GLN A 245 16.91 -2.18 -5.87
C GLN A 245 15.55 -2.88 -5.92
N PHE A 246 15.29 -3.59 -7.03
CA PHE A 246 14.02 -4.29 -7.25
C PHE A 246 14.23 -5.80 -7.25
N PHE A 247 13.29 -6.52 -6.66
CA PHE A 247 13.16 -7.97 -6.77
C PHE A 247 11.73 -8.31 -7.17
N LEU A 248 11.55 -8.97 -8.30
CA LEU A 248 10.26 -9.47 -8.76
C LEU A 248 10.33 -11.01 -8.79
N ILE A 249 9.50 -11.64 -7.98
CA ILE A 249 9.54 -13.08 -7.74
C ILE A 249 8.15 -13.67 -8.04
N ASN A 250 8.08 -14.66 -8.93
CA ASN A 250 6.82 -15.31 -9.32
C ASN A 250 5.73 -14.32 -9.78
N CYS A 251 6.11 -13.23 -10.45
CA CYS A 251 5.17 -12.24 -10.93
C CYS A 251 4.66 -12.59 -12.32
N THR A 252 3.41 -12.23 -12.60
CA THR A 252 2.82 -12.35 -13.93
C THR A 252 2.51 -10.95 -14.48
N PHE A 253 2.79 -10.75 -15.75
CA PHE A 253 2.53 -9.51 -16.46
C PHE A 253 1.50 -9.80 -17.57
N SER A 254 0.49 -8.93 -17.72
CA SER A 254 -0.48 -9.07 -18.81
C SER A 254 0.19 -8.85 -20.18
N GLU A 255 -0.46 -9.30 -21.25
CA GLU A 255 -0.01 -9.05 -22.62
C GLU A 255 0.07 -7.56 -22.97
N ASN A 256 -0.57 -6.70 -22.20
CA ASN A 256 -0.54 -5.25 -22.36
C ASN A 256 0.79 -4.60 -21.95
N MET A 257 1.65 -5.33 -21.21
CA MET A 257 2.93 -4.78 -20.75
C MET A 257 3.87 -4.45 -21.93
N ALA A 258 4.43 -3.25 -21.91
CA ALA A 258 5.39 -2.79 -22.90
C ALA A 258 6.69 -3.61 -22.86
N ASP A 259 7.34 -3.80 -24.03
CA ASP A 259 8.72 -4.28 -24.12
C ASP A 259 9.69 -3.18 -23.66
N LYS A 260 9.67 -2.90 -22.36
CA LYS A 260 10.48 -1.84 -21.75
C LYS A 260 10.87 -2.25 -20.32
N ARG A 261 12.17 -2.46 -20.12
CA ARG A 261 12.71 -2.79 -18.78
C ARG A 261 12.44 -1.67 -17.77
N ILE A 262 12.49 -1.98 -16.47
CA ILE A 262 12.59 -0.97 -15.42
C ILE A 262 13.87 -0.17 -15.68
N PHE A 263 13.79 1.15 -15.74
CA PHE A 263 14.86 2.00 -16.24
C PHE A 263 15.20 3.16 -15.32
N PHE A 264 16.47 3.57 -15.37
CA PHE A 264 16.90 4.83 -14.79
C PHE A 264 16.39 5.99 -15.64
N ALA A 265 15.54 6.83 -15.06
CA ALA A 265 14.94 7.94 -15.76
C ALA A 265 15.93 9.11 -15.91
N PRO A 266 16.13 9.64 -17.12
CA PRO A 266 17.06 10.73 -17.36
C PRO A 266 16.66 11.99 -16.59
N SER A 267 17.64 12.80 -16.20
CA SER A 267 17.44 14.08 -15.55
C SER A 267 18.45 15.11 -16.04
N ASN A 268 18.12 16.39 -15.88
CA ASN A 268 19.03 17.49 -16.16
C ASN A 268 19.11 18.42 -14.93
N PRO A 269 20.28 18.54 -14.23
CA PRO A 269 21.53 17.84 -14.50
C PRO A 269 21.42 16.32 -14.27
N PRO A 270 22.29 15.49 -14.89
CA PRO A 270 22.31 14.05 -14.68
C PRO A 270 22.50 13.68 -13.21
N ARG A 271 21.68 12.75 -12.72
CA ARG A 271 21.85 12.18 -11.38
C ARG A 271 22.90 11.08 -11.41
N ILE A 272 23.65 10.95 -10.32
CA ILE A 272 24.68 9.93 -10.18
C ILE A 272 24.17 8.88 -9.20
N LEU A 273 24.18 7.61 -9.64
CA LEU A 273 23.88 6.46 -8.81
C LEU A 273 25.16 6.02 -8.08
N GLN A 274 25.03 5.73 -6.78
CA GLN A 274 26.16 5.23 -5.97
C GLN A 274 26.40 3.74 -6.19
N TRP A 275 25.33 2.97 -6.49
CA TRP A 275 25.36 1.51 -6.54
C TRP A 275 24.99 0.94 -7.92
N GLY A 276 24.83 1.79 -8.95
CA GLY A 276 24.59 1.39 -10.34
C GLY A 276 23.12 1.12 -10.68
N GLU A 277 22.86 0.93 -11.99
CA GLU A 277 21.53 0.78 -12.57
C GLU A 277 21.02 -0.67 -12.60
N GLU A 278 21.92 -1.64 -12.54
CA GLU A 278 21.63 -3.06 -12.84
C GLU A 278 21.07 -3.83 -11.62
N ARG A 279 20.46 -3.14 -10.64
CA ARG A 279 19.96 -3.75 -9.42
C ARG A 279 18.46 -4.08 -9.53
N VAL A 280 18.10 -4.73 -10.65
CA VAL A 280 16.75 -5.19 -10.96
C VAL A 280 16.78 -6.69 -11.22
N TYR A 281 16.16 -7.46 -10.33
CA TYR A 281 16.26 -8.92 -10.32
C TYR A 281 14.90 -9.56 -10.51
N PHE A 282 14.87 -10.60 -11.36
CA PHE A 282 13.69 -11.38 -11.69
C PHE A 282 13.92 -12.86 -11.38
N TYR A 283 12.88 -13.52 -10.90
CA TYR A 283 12.86 -14.98 -10.77
C TYR A 283 11.46 -15.51 -11.04
N ASN A 284 11.34 -16.46 -11.98
CA ASN A 284 10.08 -17.09 -12.36
C ASN A 284 8.97 -16.06 -12.66
N CYS A 285 9.32 -15.03 -13.42
CA CYS A 285 8.38 -13.98 -13.85
C CYS A 285 7.99 -14.22 -15.31
N HIS A 286 6.69 -14.16 -15.60
CA HIS A 286 6.18 -14.49 -16.94
C HIS A 286 5.20 -13.42 -17.45
N ARG A 287 5.25 -13.18 -18.74
CA ARG A 287 4.31 -12.32 -19.45
C ARG A 287 3.33 -13.16 -20.29
N GLU A 288 2.06 -12.88 -20.17
CA GLU A 288 1.03 -13.41 -21.08
C GLU A 288 1.37 -12.99 -22.53
N GLY A 289 1.29 -13.94 -23.47
CA GLY A 289 1.68 -13.69 -24.85
C GLY A 289 3.19 -13.79 -25.16
N GLY A 290 4.02 -14.16 -24.16
CA GLY A 290 5.45 -14.43 -24.31
C GLY A 290 6.35 -13.46 -23.54
N ASP A 291 7.46 -14.01 -23.06
CA ASP A 291 8.42 -13.32 -22.21
C ASP A 291 9.38 -12.44 -23.01
N PHE A 292 9.70 -11.28 -22.47
CA PHE A 292 10.77 -10.44 -22.99
C PHE A 292 12.12 -10.86 -22.40
N ILE A 293 13.21 -10.63 -23.12
CA ILE A 293 14.56 -11.00 -22.71
C ILE A 293 14.98 -10.33 -21.39
N TRP A 294 14.56 -9.09 -21.16
CA TRP A 294 15.01 -8.28 -20.04
C TRP A 294 14.45 -8.70 -18.67
N HIS A 295 13.39 -9.53 -18.61
CA HIS A 295 12.86 -10.05 -17.35
C HIS A 295 13.05 -11.55 -17.15
N GLN A 296 14.01 -12.15 -17.88
CA GLN A 296 14.44 -13.50 -17.60
C GLN A 296 15.11 -13.60 -16.22
N ASN A 297 15.14 -14.84 -15.70
CA ASN A 297 15.76 -15.11 -14.41
C ASN A 297 17.19 -14.59 -14.35
N ASN A 298 17.47 -13.76 -13.34
CA ASN A 298 18.79 -13.17 -13.08
C ASN A 298 19.04 -12.98 -11.57
N LEU A 299 18.29 -13.67 -10.72
CA LEU A 299 18.39 -13.53 -9.26
C LEU A 299 19.79 -13.90 -8.72
N GLU A 300 20.51 -14.77 -9.40
CA GLU A 300 21.89 -15.16 -9.07
C GLU A 300 22.90 -14.03 -9.23
N LEU A 301 22.53 -12.94 -9.91
CA LEU A 301 23.36 -11.73 -10.03
C LEU A 301 23.19 -10.79 -8.81
N ALA A 302 22.16 -11.00 -7.98
CA ALA A 302 21.94 -10.21 -6.78
C ALA A 302 23.06 -10.43 -5.75
N GLU A 303 23.41 -9.37 -5.02
CA GLU A 303 24.39 -9.46 -3.93
C GLU A 303 23.92 -10.48 -2.89
N GLY A 304 24.81 -11.39 -2.49
CA GLY A 304 24.48 -12.49 -1.58
C GLY A 304 23.74 -13.66 -2.22
N LYS A 305 23.42 -13.60 -3.51
CA LYS A 305 22.78 -14.67 -4.30
C LYS A 305 21.65 -15.40 -3.55
N PRO A 306 20.61 -14.70 -3.12
CA PRO A 306 19.55 -15.30 -2.32
C PRO A 306 18.80 -16.37 -3.13
N ASN A 307 18.47 -17.50 -2.49
CA ASN A 307 17.49 -18.42 -3.07
C ASN A 307 16.08 -17.81 -2.98
N PRO A 308 15.18 -18.06 -3.94
CA PRO A 308 13.83 -17.54 -3.91
C PRO A 308 13.07 -17.82 -2.60
N GLU A 309 13.26 -19.02 -2.02
CA GLU A 309 12.64 -19.43 -0.74
C GLU A 309 13.14 -18.65 0.48
N GLN A 310 14.31 -18.02 0.37
CA GLN A 310 14.88 -17.16 1.42
C GLN A 310 14.29 -15.74 1.37
N ILE A 311 13.68 -15.35 0.24
CA ILE A 311 13.10 -14.02 0.06
C ILE A 311 11.75 -13.95 0.80
N ASN A 312 11.83 -13.66 2.08
CA ASN A 312 10.71 -13.52 2.99
C ASN A 312 10.87 -12.24 3.84
N ALA A 313 9.88 -11.92 4.66
CA ALA A 313 9.89 -10.69 5.46
C ALA A 313 11.18 -10.52 6.30
N ASN A 314 11.70 -11.59 6.92
CA ASN A 314 12.91 -11.51 7.71
C ASN A 314 14.13 -11.11 6.88
N TRP A 315 14.29 -11.70 5.70
CA TRP A 315 15.37 -11.36 4.78
C TRP A 315 15.21 -9.95 4.22
N ILE A 316 13.98 -9.57 3.82
CA ILE A 316 13.69 -8.27 3.21
C ILE A 316 13.97 -7.15 4.20
N PHE A 317 13.47 -7.26 5.43
CA PHE A 317 13.60 -6.25 6.47
C PHE A 317 14.84 -6.45 7.37
N ASN A 318 15.80 -7.32 6.97
CA ASN A 318 17.04 -7.59 7.70
C ASN A 318 16.79 -7.96 9.18
N ASN A 319 15.77 -8.77 9.45
CA ASN A 319 15.29 -9.16 10.79
C ASN A 319 14.89 -7.99 11.72
N LYS A 320 14.73 -6.77 11.19
CA LYS A 320 14.32 -5.60 11.98
C LYS A 320 12.83 -5.58 12.27
N TRP A 321 12.03 -6.19 11.40
CA TRP A 321 10.57 -6.21 11.49
C TRP A 321 10.01 -7.44 10.78
N ASN A 322 8.97 -8.04 11.37
CA ASN A 322 8.23 -9.11 10.74
C ASN A 322 6.73 -8.76 10.69
N PRO A 323 6.26 -8.15 9.58
CA PRO A 323 4.89 -7.71 9.44
C PRO A 323 3.87 -8.85 9.46
N THR A 324 4.25 -10.06 9.05
CA THR A 324 3.33 -11.20 9.05
C THR A 324 2.98 -11.65 10.46
N VAL A 325 3.93 -11.54 11.39
CA VAL A 325 3.67 -11.78 12.83
C VAL A 325 2.73 -10.71 13.37
N VAL A 326 2.98 -9.43 13.09
CA VAL A 326 2.13 -8.31 13.52
C VAL A 326 0.70 -8.47 12.98
N LEU A 327 0.56 -8.73 11.68
CA LEU A 327 -0.74 -8.93 11.04
C LEU A 327 -1.51 -10.12 11.64
N ASN A 328 -0.81 -11.22 11.91
CA ASN A 328 -1.42 -12.40 12.56
C ASN A 328 -1.88 -12.10 13.99
N LEU A 329 -1.15 -11.27 14.74
CA LEU A 329 -1.57 -10.83 16.08
C LEU A 329 -2.84 -9.97 15.97
N ILE A 330 -2.87 -8.99 15.08
CA ILE A 330 -4.04 -8.15 14.82
C ILE A 330 -5.24 -9.05 14.44
N LYS A 331 -5.08 -9.93 13.44
CA LYS A 331 -6.16 -10.83 13.00
C LYS A 331 -6.66 -11.76 14.10
N LYS A 332 -5.79 -12.26 14.97
CA LYS A 332 -6.19 -13.09 16.13
C LYS A 332 -7.04 -12.31 17.12
N GLU A 333 -6.82 -11.02 17.28
CA GLU A 333 -7.68 -10.19 18.12
C GLU A 333 -9.13 -10.16 17.61
N PHE A 334 -9.37 -10.33 16.29
CA PHE A 334 -10.70 -10.43 15.71
C PHE A 334 -11.33 -11.83 15.76
N THR A 335 -10.52 -12.92 15.81
CA THR A 335 -11.03 -14.29 15.67
C THR A 335 -11.10 -15.09 16.99
N LYS A 336 -10.68 -14.56 18.12
CA LYS A 336 -10.57 -15.29 19.40
C LYS A 336 -11.88 -15.70 20.07
N ASN A 337 -13.03 -15.69 19.42
CA ASN A 337 -14.32 -16.11 19.98
C ASN A 337 -15.17 -16.95 19.03
N GLU A 338 -14.56 -17.85 18.26
CA GLU A 338 -15.27 -18.99 17.66
C GLU A 338 -15.22 -20.19 18.61
#